data_7697db81c7f733073cd0d1653bab42c3
#
_entry.id   7697db81c7f733073cd0d1653bab42c3
#
_cell.length_a   1.000
_cell.length_b   1.000
_cell.length_c   1.000
_cell.angle_alpha   90.00
_cell.angle_beta   90.00
_cell.angle_gamma   90.00
#
_symmetry.space_group_name_H-M   'P 1'
#
loop_
_entity.id
_entity.type
_entity.pdbx_description
1 polymer ?
#
loop_
_entity_poly.entity_id
_entity_poly.type
_entity_poly.pdbx_seq_one_letter_code
_entity_poly.pdbx_strand_id
1 'polypeptide(L)'
;MSEHVLVLGTHNQKKRQELEQLLAPLGLSLLTLSDVEDAIEVEETGTTFSENAALKASQQAQNLGMWVMGEDSGISVVALNNEPGVYSARYSDPGATDQRNNEKVLAELGNTPLEKRAAFYTCHMAISDPTGPVSYTHLTLPTKA
;
A
#
# COMPACT_ATOMS: atom_id res chain seq x y z
N MET A 1 -3.20 31.28 -9.28
CA MET A 1 -3.87 30.00 -8.96
C MET A 1 -3.07 29.29 -7.90
N SER A 2 -3.75 28.81 -6.85
CA SER A 2 -3.07 28.00 -5.86
C SER A 2 -2.74 26.63 -6.47
N GLU A 3 -1.51 26.27 -6.38
CA GLU A 3 -1.04 24.95 -6.78
C GLU A 3 -1.46 23.93 -5.72
N HIS A 4 -2.16 22.90 -6.14
CA HIS A 4 -2.56 21.83 -5.22
C HIS A 4 -1.44 20.80 -5.16
N VAL A 5 -0.84 20.66 -3.98
CA VAL A 5 0.26 19.74 -3.71
C VAL A 5 -0.26 18.50 -2.98
N LEU A 6 0.12 17.33 -3.46
CA LEU A 6 -0.18 16.04 -2.83
C LEU A 6 1.12 15.27 -2.67
N VAL A 7 1.39 14.81 -1.45
CA VAL A 7 2.54 13.93 -1.18
C VAL A 7 2.10 12.47 -1.36
N LEU A 8 2.84 11.75 -2.17
CA LEU A 8 2.66 10.31 -2.34
C LEU A 8 3.46 9.59 -1.26
N GLY A 9 2.74 9.08 -0.26
CA GLY A 9 3.33 8.48 0.95
C GLY A 9 3.76 7.03 0.77
N THR A 10 4.40 6.71 -0.34
CA THR A 10 4.90 5.35 -0.60
C THR A 10 6.41 5.35 -0.84
N HIS A 11 7.09 4.33 -0.31
CA HIS A 11 8.50 4.05 -0.61
C HIS A 11 8.68 3.14 -1.82
N ASN A 12 7.59 2.60 -2.36
CA ASN A 12 7.64 1.69 -3.50
C ASN A 12 7.71 2.48 -4.80
N GLN A 13 8.84 2.38 -5.51
CA GLN A 13 9.12 3.12 -6.74
C GLN A 13 8.12 2.81 -7.87
N LYS A 14 7.71 1.56 -8.00
CA LYS A 14 6.75 1.15 -9.04
C LYS A 14 5.38 1.76 -8.78
N LYS A 15 4.91 1.71 -7.55
CA LYS A 15 3.63 2.32 -7.15
C LYS A 15 3.65 3.82 -7.32
N ARG A 16 4.75 4.46 -6.97
CA ARG A 16 4.93 5.89 -7.18
C ARG A 16 4.76 6.26 -8.65
N GLN A 17 5.43 5.54 -9.55
CA GLN A 17 5.33 5.78 -10.99
C GLN A 17 3.91 5.57 -11.51
N GLU A 18 3.24 4.50 -11.07
CA GLU A 18 1.85 4.23 -11.44
C GLU A 18 0.91 5.35 -10.97
N LEU A 19 1.06 5.81 -9.73
CA LEU A 19 0.25 6.90 -9.19
C LEU A 19 0.53 8.22 -9.91
N GLU A 20 1.78 8.53 -10.22
CA GLU A 20 2.14 9.71 -11.01
C GLU A 20 1.44 9.72 -12.37
N GLN A 21 1.43 8.59 -13.06
CA GLN A 21 0.75 8.46 -14.36
C GLN A 21 -0.77 8.60 -14.24
N LEU A 22 -1.36 7.97 -13.24
CA LEU A 22 -2.80 8.02 -13.02
C LEU A 22 -3.28 9.42 -12.62
N LEU A 23 -2.50 10.15 -11.84
CA LEU A 23 -2.88 11.45 -11.31
C LEU A 23 -2.45 12.62 -12.21
N ALA A 24 -1.59 12.38 -13.19
CA ALA A 24 -1.11 13.41 -14.09
C ALA A 24 -2.24 14.26 -14.74
N PRO A 25 -3.36 13.65 -15.20
CA PRO A 25 -4.45 14.44 -15.81
C PRO A 25 -5.13 15.42 -14.86
N LEU A 26 -4.96 15.28 -13.56
CA LEU A 26 -5.61 16.14 -12.56
C LEU A 26 -4.88 17.46 -12.34
N GLY A 27 -3.69 17.64 -12.90
CA GLY A 27 -2.92 18.88 -12.76
C GLY A 27 -2.43 19.14 -11.34
N LEU A 28 -2.28 18.09 -10.53
CA LEU A 28 -1.73 18.20 -9.18
C LEU A 28 -0.19 18.29 -9.22
N SER A 29 0.37 19.04 -8.28
CA SER A 29 1.80 18.98 -8.03
C SER A 29 2.08 17.81 -7.08
N LEU A 30 2.76 16.79 -7.58
CA LEU A 30 3.03 15.56 -6.83
C LEU A 30 4.43 15.59 -6.25
N LEU A 31 4.54 15.36 -4.94
CA LEU A 31 5.79 15.16 -4.24
C LEU A 31 5.88 13.71 -3.77
N THR A 32 7.09 13.23 -3.61
CA THR A 32 7.36 11.92 -3.02
C THR A 32 7.95 12.08 -1.63
N LEU A 33 8.07 11.00 -0.87
CA LEU A 33 8.70 11.07 0.45
C LEU A 33 10.17 11.50 0.39
N SER A 34 10.85 11.24 -0.73
CA SER A 34 12.22 11.72 -0.93
C SER A 34 12.32 13.21 -1.25
N ASP A 35 11.22 13.84 -1.65
CA ASP A 35 11.17 15.28 -1.94
C ASP A 35 10.92 16.14 -0.70
N VAL A 36 10.59 15.52 0.44
CA VAL A 36 10.29 16.20 1.69
C VAL A 36 11.30 15.79 2.77
N GLU A 37 11.86 16.78 3.47
CA GLU A 37 12.97 16.52 4.40
C GLU A 37 12.54 15.83 5.68
N ASP A 38 11.32 16.12 6.17
CA ASP A 38 10.86 15.69 7.48
C ASP A 38 9.92 14.49 7.44
N ALA A 39 9.95 13.72 6.36
CA ALA A 39 9.11 12.52 6.25
C ALA A 39 9.49 11.51 7.34
N ILE A 40 8.46 10.94 7.98
CA ILE A 40 8.64 9.88 9.00
C ILE A 40 8.36 8.51 8.39
N GLU A 41 8.88 7.49 9.02
CA GLU A 41 8.49 6.11 8.74
C GLU A 41 7.29 5.76 9.61
N VAL A 42 6.17 5.42 8.98
CA VAL A 42 4.93 5.10 9.67
C VAL A 42 4.86 3.60 9.91
N GLU A 43 4.69 3.20 11.17
CA GLU A 43 4.50 1.78 11.51
C GLU A 43 3.12 1.30 11.05
N GLU A 44 3.11 0.18 10.37
CA GLU A 44 1.88 -0.48 9.91
C GLU A 44 1.34 -1.40 11.01
N THR A 45 0.68 -0.81 12.00
CA THR A 45 0.15 -1.51 13.16
C THR A 45 -1.30 -1.98 12.98
N GLY A 46 -1.92 -1.65 11.85
CA GLY A 46 -3.28 -2.05 11.56
C GLY A 46 -3.39 -3.53 11.20
N THR A 47 -4.59 -4.06 11.34
CA THR A 47 -4.94 -5.44 10.98
C THR A 47 -5.61 -5.54 9.62
N THR A 48 -5.92 -4.41 8.99
CA THR A 48 -6.52 -4.33 7.67
C THR A 48 -5.71 -3.39 6.77
N PHE A 49 -5.85 -3.56 5.46
CA PHE A 49 -5.24 -2.66 4.47
C PHE A 49 -5.75 -1.23 4.64
N SER A 50 -7.06 -1.07 4.91
CA SER A 50 -7.68 0.23 5.14
C SER A 50 -7.05 0.96 6.33
N GLU A 51 -6.87 0.26 7.44
CA GLU A 51 -6.24 0.83 8.64
C GLU A 51 -4.81 1.28 8.36
N ASN A 52 -4.00 0.45 7.70
CA ASN A 52 -2.61 0.78 7.39
C ASN A 52 -2.50 1.92 6.38
N ALA A 53 -3.34 1.95 5.35
CA ALA A 53 -3.38 3.08 4.41
C ALA A 53 -3.72 4.38 5.13
N ALA A 54 -4.71 4.34 6.03
CA ALA A 54 -5.11 5.50 6.83
C ALA A 54 -4.00 5.98 7.76
N LEU A 55 -3.30 5.07 8.43
CA LEU A 55 -2.16 5.41 9.29
C LEU A 55 -1.06 6.13 8.50
N LYS A 56 -0.70 5.58 7.35
CA LYS A 56 0.32 6.18 6.47
C LYS A 56 -0.08 7.57 5.99
N ALA A 57 -1.33 7.75 5.60
CA ALA A 57 -1.81 9.05 5.15
C ALA A 57 -1.88 10.06 6.31
N SER A 58 -2.58 9.72 7.40
CA SER A 58 -2.88 10.66 8.47
C SER A 58 -1.66 11.05 9.29
N GLN A 59 -0.82 10.09 9.68
CA GLN A 59 0.37 10.39 10.48
C GLN A 59 1.37 11.23 9.69
N GLN A 60 1.57 10.91 8.41
CA GLN A 60 2.47 11.69 7.57
C GLN A 60 1.91 13.08 7.27
N ALA A 61 0.61 13.19 7.02
CA ALA A 61 -0.06 14.47 6.79
C ALA A 61 0.07 15.41 8.00
N GLN A 62 -0.14 14.88 9.19
CA GLN A 62 0.03 15.65 10.43
C GLN A 62 1.49 16.05 10.65
N ASN A 63 2.42 15.13 10.37
CA ASN A 63 3.85 15.39 10.51
C ASN A 63 4.35 16.48 9.53
N LEU A 64 3.92 16.42 8.29
CA LEU A 64 4.38 17.34 7.24
C LEU A 64 3.57 18.64 7.14
N GLY A 65 2.36 18.66 7.71
CA GLY A 65 1.43 19.78 7.50
C GLY A 65 0.96 19.87 6.04
N MET A 66 0.85 18.75 5.36
CA MET A 66 0.53 18.66 3.92
C MET A 66 -0.51 17.57 3.67
N TRP A 67 -1.17 17.63 2.51
CA TRP A 67 -2.02 16.54 2.03
C TRP A 67 -1.14 15.34 1.66
N VAL A 68 -1.51 14.18 2.14
CA VAL A 68 -0.78 12.94 1.88
C VAL A 68 -1.72 11.83 1.43
N MET A 69 -1.32 11.12 0.39
CA MET A 69 -1.95 9.87 -0.02
C MET A 69 -1.13 8.70 0.53
N GLY A 70 -1.75 7.91 1.41
CA GLY A 70 -1.21 6.64 1.87
C GLY A 70 -1.80 5.48 1.07
N GLU A 71 -1.06 4.40 0.98
CA GLU A 71 -1.49 3.22 0.24
C GLU A 71 -1.02 1.98 0.99
N ASP A 72 -1.87 0.96 1.04
CA ASP A 72 -1.48 -0.37 1.49
C ASP A 72 -2.10 -1.42 0.58
N SER A 73 -1.32 -2.41 0.21
CA SER A 73 -1.75 -3.44 -0.73
C SER A 73 -1.09 -4.79 -0.41
N GLY A 74 -1.70 -5.84 -0.92
CA GLY A 74 -1.15 -7.17 -0.76
C GLY A 74 -2.02 -8.24 -1.38
N ILE A 75 -1.54 -9.46 -1.29
CA ILE A 75 -2.22 -10.65 -1.77
C ILE A 75 -2.81 -11.43 -0.59
N SER A 76 -4.04 -11.90 -0.76
CA SER A 76 -4.71 -12.80 0.19
C SER A 76 -5.00 -14.12 -0.52
N VAL A 77 -4.43 -15.20 -0.02
CA VAL A 77 -4.58 -16.54 -0.60
C VAL A 77 -5.58 -17.34 0.22
N VAL A 78 -6.69 -17.72 -0.39
CA VAL A 78 -7.81 -18.37 0.31
C VAL A 78 -7.38 -19.66 1.00
N ALA A 79 -6.59 -20.50 0.33
CA ALA A 79 -6.10 -21.75 0.89
C ALA A 79 -5.15 -21.56 2.08
N LEU A 80 -4.63 -20.35 2.28
CA LEU A 80 -3.75 -19.99 3.39
C LEU A 80 -4.48 -19.11 4.43
N ASN A 81 -5.79 -19.21 4.52
CA ASN A 81 -6.62 -18.40 5.42
C ASN A 81 -6.44 -16.88 5.18
N ASN A 82 -6.34 -16.51 3.91
CA ASN A 82 -6.13 -15.14 3.45
C ASN A 82 -4.76 -14.55 3.80
N GLU A 83 -3.80 -15.36 4.21
CA GLU A 83 -2.41 -14.91 4.30
C GLU A 83 -1.79 -14.78 2.89
N PRO A 84 -0.75 -13.94 2.72
CA PRO A 84 -0.11 -13.09 3.72
C PRO A 84 -0.89 -11.80 4.08
N GLY A 85 -1.88 -11.37 3.29
CA GLY A 85 -2.71 -10.21 3.61
C GLY A 85 -1.88 -8.95 3.85
N VAL A 86 -2.12 -8.26 4.97
CA VAL A 86 -1.39 -7.02 5.33
C VAL A 86 0.11 -7.24 5.54
N TYR A 87 0.55 -8.48 5.68
CA TYR A 87 1.96 -8.83 5.86
C TYR A 87 2.68 -9.17 4.54
N SER A 88 2.03 -8.93 3.39
CA SER A 88 2.56 -9.33 2.09
C SER A 88 3.99 -8.86 1.83
N ALA A 89 4.30 -7.61 2.11
CA ALA A 89 5.65 -7.05 1.87
C ALA A 89 6.72 -7.63 2.81
N ARG A 90 6.34 -8.13 3.97
CA ARG A 90 7.24 -8.65 5.00
C ARG A 90 7.02 -10.12 5.34
N TYR A 91 6.34 -10.85 4.47
CA TYR A 91 5.93 -12.23 4.72
C TYR A 91 7.10 -13.18 5.00
N SER A 92 8.22 -12.97 4.35
CA SER A 92 9.45 -13.76 4.52
C SER A 92 10.50 -13.13 5.44
N ASP A 93 10.12 -12.15 6.26
CA ASP A 93 11.04 -11.53 7.20
C ASP A 93 11.71 -12.55 8.14
N PRO A 94 12.94 -12.26 8.63
CA PRO A 94 13.76 -11.09 8.32
C PRO A 94 14.39 -11.13 6.92
N GLY A 95 14.58 -9.94 6.33
CA GLY A 95 15.21 -9.83 5.02
C GLY A 95 14.27 -10.14 3.86
N ALA A 96 12.97 -9.82 4.01
CA ALA A 96 11.97 -10.06 2.97
C ALA A 96 12.31 -9.35 1.66
N THR A 97 12.08 -10.05 0.56
CA THR A 97 12.09 -9.54 -0.80
C THR A 97 10.85 -10.06 -1.52
N ASP A 98 10.46 -9.43 -2.63
CA ASP A 98 9.33 -9.92 -3.42
C ASP A 98 9.52 -11.39 -3.83
N GLN A 99 10.72 -11.75 -4.25
CA GLN A 99 11.03 -13.13 -4.61
C GLN A 99 10.87 -14.08 -3.42
N ARG A 100 11.45 -13.75 -2.27
CA ARG A 100 11.35 -14.58 -1.07
C ARG A 100 9.91 -14.70 -0.56
N ASN A 101 9.15 -13.62 -0.64
CA ASN A 101 7.73 -13.63 -0.28
C ASN A 101 6.94 -14.57 -1.19
N ASN A 102 7.18 -14.53 -2.49
CA ASN A 102 6.53 -15.41 -3.46
C ASN A 102 6.92 -16.87 -3.23
N GLU A 103 8.19 -17.14 -2.99
CA GLU A 103 8.70 -18.48 -2.67
C GLU A 103 8.04 -19.05 -1.42
N LYS A 104 7.88 -18.21 -0.40
CA LYS A 104 7.20 -18.62 0.84
C LYS A 104 5.73 -18.96 0.59
N VAL A 105 5.00 -18.13 -0.14
CA VAL A 105 3.60 -18.43 -0.51
C VAL A 105 3.51 -19.78 -1.22
N LEU A 106 4.37 -20.03 -2.19
CA LEU A 106 4.38 -21.28 -2.95
C LEU A 106 4.74 -22.48 -2.06
N ALA A 107 5.68 -22.30 -1.14
CA ALA A 107 6.06 -23.35 -0.20
C ALA A 107 4.90 -23.70 0.75
N GLU A 108 4.20 -22.70 1.28
CA GLU A 108 3.05 -22.89 2.16
C GLU A 108 1.86 -23.56 1.41
N LEU A 109 1.68 -23.25 0.13
CA LEU A 109 0.68 -23.90 -0.71
C LEU A 109 1.02 -25.36 -0.99
N GLY A 110 2.30 -25.72 -1.04
CA GLY A 110 2.76 -27.08 -1.24
C GLY A 110 2.09 -27.76 -2.44
N ASN A 111 1.40 -28.86 -2.19
CA ASN A 111 0.71 -29.66 -3.21
C ASN A 111 -0.73 -29.22 -3.44
N THR A 112 -1.16 -28.06 -2.96
CA THR A 112 -2.50 -27.54 -3.21
C THR A 112 -2.77 -27.48 -4.70
N PRO A 113 -3.84 -28.11 -5.24
CA PRO A 113 -4.14 -28.07 -6.67
C PRO A 113 -4.41 -26.64 -7.15
N LEU A 114 -4.07 -26.37 -8.41
CA LEU A 114 -4.19 -25.03 -9.00
C LEU A 114 -5.62 -24.47 -8.90
N GLU A 115 -6.63 -25.30 -9.07
CA GLU A 115 -8.04 -24.91 -8.97
C GLU A 115 -8.44 -24.48 -7.55
N LYS A 116 -7.65 -24.80 -6.53
CA LYS A 116 -7.86 -24.39 -5.14
C LYS A 116 -6.95 -23.25 -4.69
N ARG A 117 -6.21 -22.63 -5.61
CA ARG A 117 -5.28 -21.54 -5.32
C ARG A 117 -5.88 -20.15 -5.58
N ALA A 118 -7.18 -19.98 -5.27
CA ALA A 118 -7.82 -18.68 -5.41
C ALA A 118 -7.16 -17.64 -4.52
N ALA A 119 -6.95 -16.45 -5.06
CA ALA A 119 -6.32 -15.34 -4.35
C ALA A 119 -6.94 -14.02 -4.76
N PHE A 120 -6.76 -13.00 -3.92
CA PHE A 120 -7.21 -11.63 -4.19
C PHE A 120 -6.03 -10.68 -4.02
N TYR A 121 -5.87 -9.77 -4.96
CA TYR A 121 -4.99 -8.63 -4.78
C TYR A 121 -5.83 -7.44 -4.34
N THR A 122 -5.46 -6.84 -3.21
CA THR A 122 -6.19 -5.71 -2.63
C THR A 122 -5.27 -4.50 -2.55
N CYS A 123 -5.78 -3.35 -2.95
CA CYS A 123 -5.11 -2.07 -2.80
C CYS A 123 -6.08 -1.07 -2.16
N HIS A 124 -5.71 -0.55 -1.01
CA HIS A 124 -6.43 0.55 -0.35
C HIS A 124 -5.61 1.82 -0.45
N MET A 125 -6.27 2.91 -0.83
CA MET A 125 -5.69 4.24 -0.83
C MET A 125 -6.46 5.13 0.14
N ALA A 126 -5.74 5.97 0.87
CA ALA A 126 -6.30 6.93 1.80
C ALA A 126 -5.66 8.29 1.55
N ILE A 127 -6.45 9.34 1.56
CA ILE A 127 -5.98 10.73 1.46
C ILE A 127 -6.35 11.43 2.76
N SER A 128 -5.38 12.09 3.35
CA SER A 128 -5.57 12.87 4.57
C SER A 128 -5.04 14.29 4.37
N ASP A 129 -5.81 15.28 4.84
CA ASP A 129 -5.28 16.60 5.08
C ASP A 129 -4.61 16.67 6.47
N PRO A 130 -3.87 17.75 6.78
CA PRO A 130 -3.16 17.85 8.05
C PRO A 130 -4.05 17.88 9.30
N THR A 131 -5.34 18.19 9.15
CA THR A 131 -6.25 18.46 10.26
C THR A 131 -7.53 17.65 10.22
N GLY A 132 -7.81 17.03 9.08
CA GLY A 132 -9.13 16.51 8.79
C GLY A 132 -9.23 14.99 8.68
N PRO A 133 -10.44 14.54 8.37
CA PRO A 133 -10.71 13.12 8.20
C PRO A 133 -10.05 12.54 6.96
N VAL A 134 -9.80 11.25 7.02
CA VAL A 134 -9.25 10.48 5.92
C VAL A 134 -10.36 10.06 4.97
N SER A 135 -10.13 10.23 3.66
CA SER A 135 -10.97 9.68 2.59
C SER A 135 -10.34 8.41 2.04
N TYR A 136 -11.16 7.40 1.76
CA TYR A 136 -10.70 6.08 1.35
C TYR A 136 -11.18 5.68 -0.03
N THR A 137 -10.39 4.87 -0.71
CA THR A 137 -10.83 4.07 -1.84
C THR A 137 -10.11 2.72 -1.84
N HIS A 138 -10.69 1.72 -2.48
CA HIS A 138 -10.08 0.41 -2.56
C HIS A 138 -10.33 -0.26 -3.91
N LEU A 139 -9.43 -1.16 -4.27
CA LEU A 139 -9.54 -2.02 -5.45
C LEU A 139 -9.18 -3.44 -5.04
N THR A 140 -10.01 -4.40 -5.43
CA THR A 140 -9.76 -5.82 -5.23
C THR A 140 -9.80 -6.53 -6.58
N LEU A 141 -8.73 -7.25 -6.91
CA LEU A 141 -8.62 -8.00 -8.16
C LEU A 141 -8.46 -9.50 -7.85
N PRO A 142 -9.39 -10.35 -8.35
CA PRO A 142 -9.21 -11.80 -8.22
C PRO A 142 -8.04 -12.29 -9.07
N THR A 143 -7.31 -13.26 -8.53
CA THR A 143 -6.17 -13.88 -9.22
C THR A 143 -6.01 -15.33 -8.73
N LYS A 144 -4.97 -15.99 -9.16
CA LYS A 144 -4.55 -17.29 -8.63
C LYS A 144 -3.10 -17.24 -8.18
N ALA A 145 -2.87 -17.80 -7.03
CA ALA A 145 -1.52 -17.93 -6.52
C ALA A 145 -0.77 -19.11 -7.16
#